data_082e2308375498ae23f9d7cb59dcedc8
#
_entry.id   082e2308375498ae23f9d7cb59dcedc8
#
_cell.length_a   1.000
_cell.length_b   1.000
_cell.length_c   1.000
_cell.angle_alpha   90.00
_cell.angle_beta   90.00
_cell.angle_gamma   90.00
#
_symmetry.space_group_name_H-M   'P 1'
#
loop_
_entity.id
_entity.type
_entity.pdbx_description
1 polymer ?
#
loop_
_entity_poly.entity_id
_entity_poly.type
_entity_poly.pdbx_seq_one_letter_code
_entity_poly.pdbx_strand_id
1 'polypeptide(L)'
;LEFIRVTSSQFQYLYKDSSSYIFMDNQTFNQVEVSELLMQDGYKYIKEGENIDLVFDGDDIININLPAKVILKVVQTDPGHRGNTATNATKPARMETGLELQVPLFINEGDSLKIDTKTGTYSERVKQ
;
A
#
# COMPACT_ATOMS: atom_id res chain seq x y z
N LEU A 1 -10.61 24.67 24.94
CA LEU A 1 -10.28 23.27 24.90
C LEU A 1 -11.21 22.53 23.98
N GLU A 2 -10.70 22.07 22.90
CA GLU A 2 -11.49 21.33 21.97
C GLU A 2 -11.23 19.86 22.14
N PHE A 3 -12.30 19.09 22.22
CA PHE A 3 -12.20 17.66 22.23
C PHE A 3 -12.45 17.16 20.83
N ILE A 4 -11.40 16.66 20.19
CA ILE A 4 -11.52 16.06 18.88
C ILE A 4 -11.98 14.62 19.07
N ARG A 5 -13.12 14.30 18.47
CA ARG A 5 -13.61 12.92 18.49
C ARG A 5 -13.02 12.16 17.35
N VAL A 6 -11.82 11.69 17.58
CA VAL A 6 -11.14 10.91 16.56
C VAL A 6 -11.44 9.45 16.77
N THR A 7 -12.02 8.81 15.77
CA THR A 7 -12.30 7.37 15.80
C THR A 7 -11.66 6.74 14.58
N SER A 8 -11.30 5.47 14.70
CA SER A 8 -10.84 4.74 13.55
C SER A 8 -11.69 3.49 13.38
N SER A 9 -11.97 3.16 12.13
CA SER A 9 -12.79 2.02 11.77
C SER A 9 -12.17 1.30 10.61
N GLN A 10 -12.38 -0.02 10.56
CA GLN A 10 -11.84 -0.83 9.49
C GLN A 10 -12.75 -0.78 8.28
N PHE A 11 -12.17 -0.43 7.14
CA PHE A 11 -12.87 -0.36 5.88
C PHE A 11 -12.14 -1.22 4.85
N GLN A 12 -12.91 -1.74 3.90
CA GLN A 12 -12.35 -2.50 2.80
C GLN A 12 -12.26 -1.61 1.57
N TYR A 13 -11.08 -1.60 0.94
CA TYR A 13 -10.89 -0.86 -0.31
C TYR A 13 -11.58 -1.63 -1.43
N LEU A 14 -12.48 -0.95 -2.14
CA LEU A 14 -13.24 -1.58 -3.23
C LEU A 14 -12.63 -1.26 -4.59
N TYR A 15 -12.54 0.02 -4.94
CA TYR A 15 -12.04 0.42 -6.25
C TYR A 15 -11.77 1.91 -6.29
N LYS A 16 -11.10 2.33 -7.35
CA LYS A 16 -10.87 3.76 -7.60
C LYS A 16 -11.90 4.26 -8.60
N ASP A 17 -12.52 5.38 -8.30
CA ASP A 17 -13.52 6.03 -9.14
C ASP A 17 -13.07 7.46 -9.43
N SER A 18 -12.66 7.72 -10.67
CA SER A 18 -12.20 9.04 -11.10
C SER A 18 -11.11 9.60 -10.19
N SER A 19 -11.47 10.51 -9.29
CA SER A 19 -10.51 11.16 -8.39
C SER A 19 -10.69 10.71 -6.95
N SER A 20 -11.44 9.65 -6.71
CA SER A 20 -11.74 9.18 -5.36
C SER A 20 -11.49 7.69 -5.24
N TYR A 21 -11.23 7.25 -4.02
CA TYR A 21 -11.06 5.84 -3.70
C TYR A 21 -12.25 5.42 -2.85
N ILE A 22 -12.91 4.34 -3.25
CA ILE A 22 -14.15 3.92 -2.62
C ILE A 22 -13.85 2.80 -1.62
N PHE A 23 -14.31 3.01 -0.40
CA PHE A 23 -14.14 2.07 0.70
C PHE A 23 -15.49 1.68 1.26
N MET A 24 -15.58 0.50 1.83
CA MET A 24 -16.81 -0.01 2.43
C MET A 24 -16.57 -0.40 3.88
N ASP A 25 -17.46 0.06 4.75
CA ASP A 25 -17.44 -0.33 6.16
C ASP A 25 -17.72 -1.82 6.28
N ASN A 26 -16.84 -2.55 6.97
CA ASN A 26 -16.99 -3.99 7.10
C ASN A 26 -18.17 -4.40 7.97
N GLN A 27 -18.71 -3.49 8.77
CA GLN A 27 -19.82 -3.78 9.65
C GLN A 27 -21.16 -3.34 9.08
N THR A 28 -21.21 -2.11 8.59
CA THR A 28 -22.47 -1.53 8.10
C THR A 28 -22.65 -1.66 6.60
N PHE A 29 -21.56 -1.98 5.87
CA PHE A 29 -21.53 -2.07 4.42
C PHE A 29 -21.80 -0.74 3.72
N ASN A 30 -21.74 0.36 4.45
CA ASN A 30 -21.82 1.70 3.88
C ASN A 30 -20.55 2.02 3.13
N GLN A 31 -20.69 2.68 1.98
CA GLN A 31 -19.55 3.09 1.18
C GLN A 31 -19.19 4.54 1.46
N VAL A 32 -17.89 4.83 1.45
CA VAL A 32 -17.39 6.19 1.62
C VAL A 32 -16.36 6.47 0.54
N GLU A 33 -16.15 7.73 0.23
CA GLU A 33 -15.17 8.18 -0.74
C GLU A 33 -14.00 8.82 -0.01
N VAL A 34 -12.78 8.43 -0.40
CA VAL A 34 -11.56 9.06 0.08
C VAL A 34 -10.93 9.77 -1.10
N SER A 35 -10.69 11.06 -0.96
CA SER A 35 -10.13 11.85 -2.06
C SER A 35 -8.68 11.48 -2.35
N GLU A 36 -8.25 11.74 -3.58
CA GLU A 36 -6.85 11.52 -3.95
C GLU A 36 -5.90 12.34 -3.08
N LEU A 37 -6.33 13.53 -2.67
CA LEU A 37 -5.50 14.38 -1.83
C LEU A 37 -5.24 13.74 -0.47
N LEU A 38 -6.25 13.07 0.07
CA LEU A 38 -6.09 12.40 1.35
C LEU A 38 -5.31 11.09 1.21
N MET A 39 -5.57 10.35 0.14
CA MET A 39 -4.86 9.10 -0.12
C MET A 39 -3.38 9.33 -0.40
N GLN A 40 -3.07 10.41 -1.13
CA GLN A 40 -1.70 10.67 -1.58
C GLN A 40 -1.12 9.42 -2.25
N ASP A 41 0.00 8.92 -1.77
CA ASP A 41 0.63 7.73 -2.34
C ASP A 41 0.18 6.44 -1.67
N GLY A 42 -0.77 6.52 -0.75
CA GLY A 42 -1.24 5.34 -0.02
C GLY A 42 -1.84 4.28 -0.93
N TYR A 43 -2.41 4.70 -2.06
CA TYR A 43 -3.00 3.75 -3.00
C TYR A 43 -1.98 2.74 -3.55
N LYS A 44 -0.69 3.08 -3.47
CA LYS A 44 0.37 2.19 -3.96
C LYS A 44 0.66 1.04 -3.01
N TYR A 45 0.06 1.07 -1.82
CA TYR A 45 0.30 0.05 -0.80
C TYR A 45 -0.89 -0.84 -0.54
N ILE A 46 -2.04 -0.58 -1.18
CA ILE A 46 -3.24 -1.37 -0.94
C ILE A 46 -3.78 -1.91 -2.25
N LYS A 47 -4.37 -3.09 -2.17
CA LYS A 47 -5.03 -3.73 -3.30
C LYS A 47 -6.52 -3.74 -3.06
N GLU A 48 -7.30 -3.86 -4.14
CA GLU A 48 -8.74 -4.03 -4.01
C GLU A 48 -9.04 -5.25 -3.15
N GLY A 49 -9.96 -5.07 -2.22
CA GLY A 49 -10.33 -6.12 -1.29
C GLY A 49 -9.57 -6.12 0.01
N GLU A 50 -8.52 -5.31 0.13
CA GLU A 50 -7.76 -5.25 1.39
C GLU A 50 -8.40 -4.27 2.36
N ASN A 51 -8.15 -4.52 3.64
CA ASN A 51 -8.69 -3.70 4.72
C ASN A 51 -7.65 -2.72 5.22
N ILE A 52 -8.10 -1.49 5.47
CA ILE A 52 -7.28 -0.49 6.17
C ILE A 52 -8.17 0.23 7.16
N ASP A 53 -7.55 0.94 8.08
CA ASP A 53 -8.30 1.76 9.02
C ASP A 53 -8.44 3.17 8.47
N LEU A 54 -9.64 3.71 8.51
CA LEU A 54 -9.90 5.10 8.20
C LEU A 54 -10.12 5.85 9.51
N VAL A 55 -9.52 7.03 9.60
CA VAL A 55 -9.60 7.86 10.80
C VAL A 55 -10.61 8.96 10.55
N PHE A 56 -11.58 9.05 11.44
CA PHE A 56 -12.69 10.01 11.33
C PHE A 56 -12.67 11.02 12.44
N ASP A 57 -13.12 12.23 12.12
CA ASP A 57 -13.50 13.23 13.10
C ASP A 57 -15.00 13.46 12.88
N GLY A 58 -15.82 12.85 13.75
CA GLY A 58 -17.25 12.81 13.50
C GLY A 58 -17.53 11.99 12.24
N ASP A 59 -18.11 12.65 11.24
CA ASP A 59 -18.41 12.00 9.96
C ASP A 59 -17.35 12.28 8.90
N ASP A 60 -16.36 13.08 9.22
CA ASP A 60 -15.33 13.46 8.25
C ASP A 60 -14.13 12.53 8.31
N ILE A 61 -13.67 12.09 7.15
CA ILE A 61 -12.46 11.29 7.07
C ILE A 61 -11.27 12.25 7.07
N ILE A 62 -10.43 12.15 8.09
CA ILE A 62 -9.30 13.06 8.23
C ILE A 62 -7.96 12.41 7.94
N ASN A 63 -7.91 11.08 7.87
CA ASN A 63 -6.66 10.39 7.58
C ASN A 63 -6.94 8.94 7.24
N ILE A 64 -5.93 8.30 6.65
CA ILE A 64 -5.93 6.87 6.43
C ILE A 64 -4.79 6.28 7.25
N ASN A 65 -4.99 5.07 7.74
CA ASN A 65 -4.01 4.40 8.59
C ASN A 65 -3.60 3.10 7.93
N LEU A 66 -2.50 3.14 7.20
CA LEU A 66 -2.00 1.98 6.48
C LEU A 66 -1.35 1.00 7.44
N PRO A 67 -1.41 -0.32 7.14
CA PRO A 67 -0.63 -1.27 7.91
C PRO A 67 0.85 -0.91 7.84
N ALA A 68 1.60 -1.26 8.87
CA ALA A 68 3.03 -0.96 8.89
C ALA A 68 3.74 -1.63 7.72
N LYS A 69 3.28 -2.82 7.33
CA LYS A 69 3.86 -3.57 6.23
C LYS A 69 2.75 -4.20 5.41
N VAL A 70 2.99 -4.27 4.10
CA VAL A 70 2.06 -4.90 3.16
C VAL A 70 2.81 -5.89 2.31
N ILE A 71 2.08 -6.86 1.77
CA ILE A 71 2.65 -7.86 0.87
C ILE A 71 2.14 -7.58 -0.53
N LEU A 72 3.07 -7.32 -1.45
CA LEU A 72 2.76 -7.03 -2.84
C LEU A 72 3.57 -7.96 -3.74
N LYS A 73 3.02 -8.23 -4.91
CA LYS A 73 3.65 -9.10 -5.88
C LYS A 73 4.38 -8.28 -6.92
N VAL A 74 5.56 -8.76 -7.32
CA VAL A 74 6.35 -8.10 -8.36
C VAL A 74 5.75 -8.45 -9.72
N VAL A 75 5.37 -7.42 -10.48
CA VAL A 75 4.82 -7.61 -11.83
C VAL A 75 5.84 -7.30 -12.91
N GLN A 76 6.88 -6.53 -12.60
CA GLN A 76 7.92 -6.20 -13.57
C GLN A 76 9.23 -5.90 -12.85
N THR A 77 10.28 -6.56 -13.27
CA THR A 77 11.63 -6.26 -12.80
C THR A 77 12.62 -6.84 -13.80
N ASP A 78 13.84 -6.31 -13.79
CA ASP A 78 14.89 -6.82 -14.65
C ASP A 78 15.54 -8.05 -14.02
N PRO A 79 16.09 -8.95 -14.83
CA PRO A 79 16.90 -10.03 -14.26
C PRO A 79 18.17 -9.45 -13.66
N GLY A 80 18.61 -10.04 -12.56
CA GLY A 80 19.86 -9.62 -11.94
C GLY A 80 21.04 -9.98 -12.82
N HIS A 81 21.96 -9.05 -13.03
CA HIS A 81 23.13 -9.31 -13.85
C HIS A 81 24.22 -9.95 -13.02
N ARG A 82 24.80 -11.01 -13.56
CA ARG A 82 25.83 -11.76 -12.83
C ARG A 82 27.13 -10.99 -12.66
N GLY A 83 27.44 -10.10 -13.56
CA GLY A 83 28.68 -9.37 -13.49
C GLY A 83 28.75 -8.30 -12.42
N ASN A 84 27.65 -8.03 -11.79
CA ASN A 84 27.60 -6.98 -10.80
C ASN A 84 27.97 -7.54 -9.44
N THR A 85 29.17 -7.20 -8.99
CA THR A 85 29.71 -7.73 -7.74
C THR A 85 29.59 -6.76 -6.57
N ALA A 86 28.94 -5.61 -6.77
CA ALA A 86 28.77 -4.64 -5.70
C ALA A 86 27.89 -5.23 -4.60
N THR A 87 28.37 -5.14 -3.38
CA THR A 87 27.52 -5.48 -2.24
C THR A 87 26.43 -4.43 -2.12
N ASN A 88 25.26 -4.85 -1.71
CA ASN A 88 24.08 -3.98 -1.61
C ASN A 88 23.57 -3.48 -2.97
N ALA A 89 23.90 -4.19 -4.03
CA ALA A 89 23.38 -3.85 -5.34
C ALA A 89 21.88 -4.09 -5.36
N THR A 90 21.15 -3.16 -5.96
CA THR A 90 19.70 -3.27 -6.09
C THR A 90 19.29 -3.01 -7.53
N LYS A 91 18.03 -3.30 -7.82
CA LYS A 91 17.45 -3.03 -9.12
C LYS A 91 16.02 -2.54 -8.94
N PRO A 92 15.48 -1.79 -9.91
CA PRO A 92 14.11 -1.34 -9.79
C PRO A 92 13.13 -2.49 -10.03
N ALA A 93 12.01 -2.43 -9.32
CA ALA A 93 10.92 -3.38 -9.49
C ALA A 93 9.61 -2.63 -9.40
N ARG A 94 8.63 -3.07 -10.19
CA ARG A 94 7.28 -2.53 -10.14
C ARG A 94 6.37 -3.58 -9.50
N MET A 95 5.59 -3.14 -8.53
CA MET A 95 4.65 -4.00 -7.83
C MET A 95 3.27 -3.95 -8.48
N GLU A 96 2.41 -4.88 -8.11
CA GLU A 96 1.08 -5.02 -8.72
C GLU A 96 0.20 -3.78 -8.53
N THR A 97 0.50 -2.95 -7.54
CA THR A 97 -0.24 -1.72 -7.29
C THR A 97 0.32 -0.52 -8.05
N GLY A 98 1.41 -0.71 -8.78
CA GLY A 98 2.09 0.38 -9.47
C GLY A 98 3.22 1.00 -8.67
N LEU A 99 3.45 0.54 -7.46
CA LEU A 99 4.57 1.03 -6.65
C LEU A 99 5.89 0.59 -7.27
N GLU A 100 6.82 1.52 -7.41
CA GLU A 100 8.18 1.23 -7.87
C GLU A 100 9.14 1.43 -6.72
N LEU A 101 10.07 0.47 -6.55
CA LEU A 101 11.04 0.53 -5.47
C LEU A 101 12.27 -0.26 -5.86
N GLN A 102 13.34 -0.08 -5.09
CA GLN A 102 14.57 -0.82 -5.26
C GLN A 102 14.52 -2.12 -4.49
N VAL A 103 14.91 -3.21 -5.13
CA VAL A 103 14.88 -4.54 -4.52
C VAL A 103 16.22 -5.22 -4.74
N PRO A 104 16.56 -6.24 -3.93
CA PRO A 104 17.77 -7.00 -4.16
C PRO A 104 17.78 -7.67 -5.54
N LEU A 105 18.97 -7.95 -6.05
CA LEU A 105 19.11 -8.51 -7.39
C LEU A 105 18.48 -9.89 -7.54
N PHE A 106 18.29 -10.64 -6.45
CA PHE A 106 17.74 -11.99 -6.53
C PHE A 106 16.22 -12.03 -6.71
N ILE A 107 15.57 -10.88 -6.64
CA ILE A 107 14.11 -10.81 -6.76
C ILE A 107 13.70 -11.01 -8.21
N ASN A 108 12.67 -11.81 -8.44
CA ASN A 108 12.14 -12.13 -9.75
C ASN A 108 10.68 -11.71 -9.87
N GLU A 109 10.22 -11.57 -11.11
CA GLU A 109 8.80 -11.35 -11.36
C GLU A 109 8.00 -12.51 -10.77
N GLY A 110 6.88 -12.18 -10.13
CA GLY A 110 6.05 -13.17 -9.48
C GLY A 110 6.36 -13.38 -8.01
N ASP A 111 7.49 -12.85 -7.53
CA ASP A 111 7.82 -12.94 -6.11
C ASP A 111 6.91 -12.02 -5.30
N SER A 112 6.57 -12.48 -4.09
CA SER A 112 5.81 -11.67 -3.14
C SER A 112 6.78 -11.03 -2.15
N LEU A 113 6.64 -9.73 -1.95
CA LEU A 113 7.55 -8.96 -1.11
C LEU A 113 6.79 -8.28 0.01
N LYS A 114 7.42 -8.26 1.17
CA LYS A 114 6.93 -7.45 2.29
C LYS A 114 7.56 -6.06 2.18
N ILE A 115 6.72 -5.05 2.20
CA ILE A 115 7.13 -3.67 1.97
C ILE A 115 6.74 -2.82 3.16
N ASP A 116 7.69 -2.02 3.63
CA ASP A 116 7.45 -1.08 4.72
C ASP A 116 6.69 0.13 4.17
N THR A 117 5.50 0.37 4.68
CA THR A 117 4.66 1.45 4.16
C THR A 117 5.11 2.83 4.61
N LYS A 118 5.87 2.91 5.68
CA LYS A 118 6.36 4.20 6.17
C LYS A 118 7.48 4.76 5.31
N THR A 119 8.35 3.88 4.84
CA THR A 119 9.50 4.29 4.04
C THR A 119 9.35 3.97 2.56
N GLY A 120 8.39 3.10 2.22
CA GLY A 120 8.20 2.67 0.85
C GLY A 120 9.31 1.75 0.36
N THR A 121 9.97 1.03 1.26
CA THR A 121 11.13 0.22 0.92
C THR A 121 10.88 -1.26 1.12
N TYR A 122 11.69 -2.05 0.43
CA TYR A 122 11.67 -3.50 0.54
C TYR A 122 12.08 -3.93 1.96
N SER A 123 11.34 -4.87 2.53
CA SER A 123 11.67 -5.46 3.82
C SER A 123 12.21 -6.88 3.65
N GLU A 124 11.42 -7.76 3.03
CA GLU A 124 11.86 -9.13 2.82
C GLU A 124 11.00 -9.81 1.76
N ARG A 125 11.53 -10.89 1.21
CA ARG A 125 10.77 -11.74 0.30
C ARG A 125 9.96 -12.74 1.10
N VAL A 126 8.70 -12.89 0.73
CA VAL A 126 7.79 -13.78 1.43
C VAL A 126 7.65 -15.06 0.62
N LYS A 127 7.84 -16.17 1.27
CA LYS A 127 7.60 -17.47 0.64
C LYS A 127 6.10 -17.76 0.65
N GLN A 128 5.65 -18.26 -0.47
CA GLN A 128 4.27 -18.70 -0.58
C GLN A 128 4.20 -20.20 -0.76
#